data_6397fffb44bae27317f98f9b8270b40b
#
_entry.id   6397fffb44bae27317f98f9b8270b40b
#
_cell.length_a   1.000
_cell.length_b   1.000
_cell.length_c   1.000
_cell.angle_alpha   90.00
_cell.angle_beta   90.00
_cell.angle_gamma   90.00
#
_symmetry.space_group_name_H-M   'P 1'
#
loop_
_entity.id
_entity.type
_entity.pdbx_description
1 polymer ?
#
loop_
_entity_poly.entity_id
_entity_poly.type
_entity_poly.pdbx_seq_one_letter_code
_entity_poly.pdbx_strand_id
1 'polypeptide(L)'
;NIPTRSELGRTVKTAFSAGEGSVFLAVDYSQIELRILAHITGDEHMQQAFLNGADIHRSTAAKIYHIPESEVTPQLRSASKAINFGIMYGKGAYSLSKDLGIPVKEADTFLKTYLDTFPKVDGYMKDCIAHAKDKGYVETLFGRRRALPELASSNFQVRASGERMARNTPIQGTAADIIKLAMVHVWQRLRDEIAHVPEPQQLPLRQRGAGLAAERRKLRRAFGRGFR
;
A
#
# COMPACT_ATOMS: atom_id res chain seq x y z
N ASN A 1 10.12 -12.75 -1.96
CA ASN A 1 10.54 -11.33 -2.09
C ASN A 1 12.04 -11.26 -2.39
N ILE A 2 12.40 -10.54 -3.46
CA ILE A 2 13.80 -10.24 -3.79
C ILE A 2 14.13 -8.87 -3.20
N PRO A 3 15.17 -8.71 -2.37
CA PRO A 3 15.48 -7.45 -1.69
C PRO A 3 16.14 -6.44 -2.65
N THR A 4 15.37 -5.86 -3.55
CA THR A 4 15.85 -4.94 -4.61
C THR A 4 16.43 -3.61 -4.11
N ARG A 5 16.44 -3.35 -2.80
CA ARG A 5 17.07 -2.17 -2.20
C ARG A 5 18.60 -2.26 -2.17
N SER A 6 19.15 -3.47 -2.11
CA SER A 6 20.60 -3.72 -2.17
C SER A 6 21.06 -3.96 -3.61
N GLU A 7 22.33 -3.72 -3.87
CA GLU A 7 22.96 -3.99 -5.17
C GLU A 7 22.88 -5.48 -5.51
N LEU A 8 23.24 -6.35 -4.56
CA LEU A 8 23.15 -7.81 -4.70
C LEU A 8 21.71 -8.25 -5.03
N GLY A 9 20.70 -7.69 -4.37
CA GLY A 9 19.29 -8.00 -4.64
C GLY A 9 18.86 -7.57 -6.04
N ARG A 10 19.35 -6.44 -6.54
CA ARG A 10 19.13 -6.02 -7.93
C ARG A 10 19.78 -7.01 -8.92
N THR A 11 21.00 -7.43 -8.65
CA THR A 11 21.69 -8.46 -9.45
C THR A 11 20.94 -9.79 -9.45
N VAL A 12 20.48 -10.26 -8.29
CA VAL A 12 19.66 -11.48 -8.18
C VAL A 12 18.38 -11.35 -9.01
N LYS A 13 17.76 -10.16 -9.06
CA LYS A 13 16.55 -9.93 -9.86
C LYS A 13 16.80 -10.15 -11.36
N THR A 14 17.98 -9.88 -11.88
CA THR A 14 18.30 -10.06 -13.31
C THR A 14 18.40 -11.54 -13.73
N ALA A 15 18.58 -12.47 -12.76
CA ALA A 15 18.58 -13.91 -13.02
C ALA A 15 17.18 -14.47 -13.35
N PHE A 16 16.12 -13.71 -13.09
CA PHE A 16 14.77 -14.10 -13.44
C PHE A 16 14.45 -13.62 -14.85
N SER A 17 14.27 -14.56 -15.77
CA SER A 17 13.84 -14.30 -17.15
C SER A 17 12.53 -15.02 -17.43
N ALA A 18 11.69 -14.45 -18.27
CA ALA A 18 10.56 -15.17 -18.83
C ALA A 18 11.09 -16.21 -19.83
N GLY A 19 10.40 -17.33 -19.98
CA GLY A 19 10.72 -18.33 -21.02
C GLY A 19 10.62 -17.72 -22.43
N GLU A 20 11.18 -18.43 -23.41
CA GLU A 20 11.12 -17.99 -24.82
C GLU A 20 9.66 -17.78 -25.25
N GLY A 21 9.39 -16.68 -25.98
CA GLY A 21 8.05 -16.27 -26.37
C GLY A 21 7.16 -15.71 -25.27
N SER A 22 7.65 -15.63 -24.03
CA SER A 22 6.93 -15.13 -22.85
C SER A 22 7.47 -13.79 -22.35
N VAL A 23 6.66 -13.07 -21.60
CA VAL A 23 7.06 -11.82 -20.93
C VAL A 23 6.59 -11.81 -19.47
N PHE A 24 7.35 -11.17 -18.60
CA PHE A 24 6.86 -10.87 -17.26
C PHE A 24 5.89 -9.69 -17.30
N LEU A 25 4.69 -9.90 -16.75
CA LEU A 25 3.73 -8.84 -16.48
C LEU A 25 3.76 -8.54 -14.97
N ALA A 26 4.29 -7.37 -14.62
CA ALA A 26 4.24 -6.87 -13.25
C ALA A 26 3.20 -5.78 -13.14
N VAL A 27 2.26 -5.94 -12.21
CA VAL A 27 1.18 -5.00 -11.94
C VAL A 27 1.14 -4.74 -10.44
N ASP A 28 1.10 -3.48 -10.05
CA ASP A 28 1.03 -3.07 -8.65
C ASP A 28 -0.05 -2.01 -8.44
N TYR A 29 -0.73 -2.09 -7.30
CA TYR A 29 -1.68 -1.06 -6.87
C TYR A 29 -0.93 0.11 -6.24
N SER A 30 -1.18 1.31 -6.74
CA SER A 30 -0.64 2.52 -6.13
C SER A 30 -1.29 2.77 -4.76
N GLN A 31 -0.51 2.61 -3.68
CA GLN A 31 -0.88 3.01 -2.31
C GLN A 31 -2.18 2.35 -1.80
N ILE A 32 -2.42 1.06 -2.12
CA ILE A 32 -3.68 0.36 -1.83
C ILE A 32 -4.07 0.47 -0.35
N GLU A 33 -3.15 0.30 0.58
CA GLU A 33 -3.43 0.32 2.01
C GLU A 33 -3.90 1.70 2.49
N LEU A 34 -3.32 2.79 1.99
CA LEU A 34 -3.76 4.15 2.33
C LEU A 34 -5.12 4.49 1.70
N ARG A 35 -5.41 3.95 0.51
CA ARG A 35 -6.73 4.08 -0.11
C ARG A 35 -7.81 3.33 0.68
N ILE A 36 -7.48 2.13 1.17
CA ILE A 36 -8.36 1.35 2.05
C ILE A 36 -8.56 2.11 3.37
N LEU A 37 -7.51 2.65 3.96
CA LEU A 37 -7.60 3.47 5.17
C LEU A 37 -8.52 4.66 4.96
N ALA A 38 -8.35 5.43 3.87
CA ALA A 38 -9.21 6.56 3.52
C ALA A 38 -10.68 6.13 3.35
N HIS A 39 -10.93 4.96 2.78
CA HIS A 39 -12.27 4.42 2.60
C HIS A 39 -12.90 4.01 3.92
N ILE A 40 -12.20 3.23 4.74
CA ILE A 40 -12.71 2.71 6.02
C ILE A 40 -12.97 3.84 7.01
N THR A 41 -12.03 4.79 7.12
CA THR A 41 -12.15 5.91 8.07
C THR A 41 -13.16 6.96 7.62
N GLY A 42 -13.43 7.06 6.33
CA GLY A 42 -14.21 8.15 5.75
C GLY A 42 -13.54 9.51 5.97
N ASP A 43 -12.20 9.57 6.14
CA ASP A 43 -11.47 10.82 6.29
C ASP A 43 -11.51 11.62 5.00
N GLU A 44 -12.18 12.76 5.03
CA GLU A 44 -12.47 13.57 3.85
C GLU A 44 -11.20 14.16 3.23
N HIS A 45 -10.24 14.58 4.05
CA HIS A 45 -8.97 15.13 3.55
C HIS A 45 -8.17 14.07 2.80
N MET A 46 -8.13 12.85 3.34
CA MET A 46 -7.45 11.73 2.70
C MET A 46 -8.17 11.28 1.44
N GLN A 47 -9.52 11.20 1.46
CA GLN A 47 -10.32 10.84 0.29
C GLN A 47 -10.17 11.87 -0.83
N GLN A 48 -10.26 13.17 -0.53
CA GLN A 48 -10.08 14.23 -1.53
C GLN A 48 -8.68 14.23 -2.13
N ALA A 49 -7.64 13.99 -1.34
CA ALA A 49 -6.29 13.87 -1.86
C ALA A 49 -6.19 12.76 -2.93
N PHE A 50 -6.80 11.59 -2.69
CA PHE A 50 -6.82 10.51 -3.66
C PHE A 50 -7.71 10.79 -4.87
N LEU A 51 -8.88 11.40 -4.71
CA LEU A 51 -9.79 11.76 -5.80
C LEU A 51 -9.15 12.77 -6.75
N ASN A 52 -8.42 13.73 -6.20
CA ASN A 52 -7.70 14.75 -6.96
C ASN A 52 -6.38 14.24 -7.58
N GLY A 53 -6.05 12.96 -7.39
CA GLY A 53 -4.81 12.37 -7.90
C GLY A 53 -3.54 12.90 -7.22
N ALA A 54 -3.69 13.51 -6.03
CA ALA A 54 -2.57 14.04 -5.27
C ALA A 54 -1.65 12.92 -4.75
N ASP A 55 -0.38 13.24 -4.61
CA ASP A 55 0.58 12.36 -3.93
C ASP A 55 0.44 12.54 -2.42
N ILE A 56 -0.27 11.63 -1.76
CA ILE A 56 -0.54 11.69 -0.31
C ILE A 56 0.75 11.81 0.52
N HIS A 57 1.87 11.23 0.07
CA HIS A 57 3.14 11.36 0.78
C HIS A 57 3.74 12.75 0.62
N ARG A 58 3.55 13.38 -0.54
CA ARG A 58 3.97 14.76 -0.78
C ARG A 58 3.11 15.73 0.02
N SER A 59 1.80 15.59 -0.02
CA SER A 59 0.86 16.41 0.74
C SER A 59 1.09 16.28 2.25
N THR A 60 1.36 15.06 2.75
CA THR A 60 1.74 14.83 4.15
C THR A 60 3.06 15.53 4.48
N ALA A 61 4.07 15.44 3.61
CA ALA A 61 5.35 16.12 3.81
C ALA A 61 5.15 17.63 3.93
N ALA A 62 4.43 18.23 3.00
CA ALA A 62 4.15 19.67 3.01
C ALA A 62 3.56 20.14 4.35
N LYS A 63 2.61 19.36 4.89
CA LYS A 63 1.97 19.67 6.18
C LYS A 63 2.89 19.46 7.39
N ILE A 64 3.63 18.33 7.42
CA ILE A 64 4.53 18.01 8.54
C ILE A 64 5.70 18.97 8.64
N TYR A 65 6.25 19.37 7.49
CA TYR A 65 7.41 20.27 7.44
C TYR A 65 7.04 21.74 7.26
N HIS A 66 5.73 22.05 7.19
CA HIS A 66 5.20 23.42 7.02
C HIS A 66 5.78 24.14 5.79
N ILE A 67 5.88 23.43 4.66
CA ILE A 67 6.38 23.93 3.38
C ILE A 67 5.35 23.73 2.26
N PRO A 68 5.39 24.52 1.18
CA PRO A 68 4.58 24.27 -0.01
C PRO A 68 4.88 22.89 -0.62
N GLU A 69 3.88 22.24 -1.25
CA GLU A 69 4.09 20.95 -1.92
C GLU A 69 5.16 21.00 -3.03
N SER A 70 5.33 22.16 -3.68
CA SER A 70 6.37 22.38 -4.68
C SER A 70 7.80 22.27 -4.14
N GLU A 71 7.99 22.54 -2.85
CA GLU A 71 9.29 22.49 -2.17
C GLU A 71 9.59 21.12 -1.54
N VAL A 72 8.65 20.18 -1.60
CA VAL A 72 8.85 18.85 -1.06
C VAL A 72 9.87 18.07 -1.91
N THR A 73 11.05 17.87 -1.33
CA THR A 73 12.11 17.06 -1.94
C THR A 73 11.78 15.56 -1.95
N PRO A 74 12.46 14.76 -2.79
CA PRO A 74 12.32 13.30 -2.75
C PRO A 74 12.62 12.68 -1.37
N GLN A 75 13.54 13.28 -0.62
CA GLN A 75 13.93 12.85 0.73
C GLN A 75 12.79 13.09 1.73
N LEU A 76 12.21 14.28 1.75
CA LEU A 76 11.07 14.64 2.60
C LEU A 76 9.84 13.78 2.28
N ARG A 77 9.59 13.55 0.98
CA ARG A 77 8.54 12.63 0.54
C ARG A 77 8.77 11.20 1.03
N SER A 78 10.03 10.73 1.00
CA SER A 78 10.39 9.39 1.49
C SER A 78 10.22 9.29 3.02
N ALA A 79 10.61 10.32 3.77
CA ALA A 79 10.38 10.39 5.21
C ALA A 79 8.87 10.36 5.53
N SER A 80 8.06 11.16 4.84
CA SER A 80 6.60 11.15 5.01
C SER A 80 5.96 9.82 4.62
N LYS A 81 6.51 9.10 3.66
CA LYS A 81 6.09 7.73 3.38
C LYS A 81 6.33 6.83 4.60
N ALA A 82 7.48 6.93 5.24
CA ALA A 82 7.77 6.17 6.47
C ALA A 82 6.84 6.55 7.63
N ILE A 83 6.47 7.85 7.74
CA ILE A 83 5.52 8.35 8.73
C ILE A 83 4.12 7.77 8.45
N ASN A 84 3.59 7.92 7.23
CA ASN A 84 2.27 7.42 6.85
C ASN A 84 2.10 5.93 7.15
N PHE A 85 3.07 5.11 6.74
CA PHE A 85 3.05 3.68 7.02
C PHE A 85 3.31 3.37 8.50
N GLY A 86 4.24 4.10 9.13
CA GLY A 86 4.54 3.92 10.55
C GLY A 86 3.31 4.10 11.42
N ILE A 87 2.55 5.17 11.21
CA ILE A 87 1.33 5.48 11.96
C ILE A 87 0.26 4.43 11.68
N MET A 88 0.02 4.12 10.41
CA MET A 88 -0.93 3.08 10.03
C MET A 88 -0.62 1.73 10.68
N TYR A 89 0.67 1.39 10.84
CA TYR A 89 1.12 0.18 11.52
C TYR A 89 1.24 0.32 13.05
N GLY A 90 0.78 1.44 13.60
CA GLY A 90 0.76 1.68 15.05
C GLY A 90 2.13 1.91 15.67
N LYS A 91 3.10 2.43 14.91
CA LYS A 91 4.38 2.86 15.47
C LYS A 91 4.17 4.12 16.31
N GLY A 92 4.72 4.10 17.53
CA GLY A 92 4.81 5.30 18.38
C GLY A 92 6.04 6.15 18.01
N ALA A 93 6.14 7.32 18.65
CA ALA A 93 7.19 8.30 18.42
C ALA A 93 8.61 7.73 18.54
N TYR A 94 8.86 6.82 19.48
CA TYR A 94 10.17 6.17 19.64
C TYR A 94 10.57 5.34 18.42
N SER A 95 9.67 4.48 17.92
CA SER A 95 9.96 3.66 16.75
C SER A 95 10.13 4.53 15.50
N LEU A 96 9.30 5.57 15.36
CA LEU A 96 9.35 6.50 14.25
C LEU A 96 10.67 7.29 14.24
N SER A 97 11.14 7.74 15.42
CA SER A 97 12.42 8.44 15.57
C SER A 97 13.60 7.59 15.10
N LYS A 98 13.60 6.29 15.40
CA LYS A 98 14.63 5.35 14.95
C LYS A 98 14.62 5.17 13.43
N ASP A 99 13.44 5.05 12.83
CA ASP A 99 13.29 4.89 11.38
C ASP A 99 13.75 6.12 10.60
N LEU A 100 13.50 7.30 11.14
CA LEU A 100 13.81 8.59 10.50
C LEU A 100 15.17 9.13 10.87
N GLY A 101 15.82 8.61 11.91
CA GLY A 101 17.09 9.15 12.43
C GLY A 101 16.95 10.54 13.08
N ILE A 102 15.78 10.87 13.67
CA ILE A 102 15.45 12.14 14.27
C ILE A 102 15.21 12.01 15.79
N PRO A 103 15.24 13.12 16.57
CA PRO A 103 14.88 13.09 17.99
C PRO A 103 13.45 12.61 18.23
N VAL A 104 13.22 11.91 19.35
CA VAL A 104 11.88 11.38 19.70
C VAL A 104 10.83 12.50 19.80
N LYS A 105 11.23 13.68 20.31
CA LYS A 105 10.32 14.84 20.41
C LYS A 105 9.85 15.33 19.04
N GLU A 106 10.72 15.32 18.04
CA GLU A 106 10.38 15.69 16.67
C GLU A 106 9.47 14.65 16.03
N ALA A 107 9.76 13.36 16.22
CA ALA A 107 8.88 12.26 15.77
C ALA A 107 7.49 12.33 16.43
N ASP A 108 7.39 12.74 17.70
CA ASP A 108 6.11 12.96 18.39
C ASP A 108 5.32 14.12 17.78
N THR A 109 6.01 15.21 17.44
CA THR A 109 5.41 16.35 16.72
C THR A 109 4.87 15.90 15.36
N PHE A 110 5.63 15.12 14.60
CA PHE A 110 5.18 14.60 13.30
C PHE A 110 3.96 13.69 13.44
N LEU A 111 3.95 12.83 14.47
CA LEU A 111 2.80 11.97 14.77
C LEU A 111 1.55 12.81 15.06
N LYS A 112 1.64 13.82 15.91
CA LYS A 112 0.54 14.71 16.25
C LYS A 112 0.03 15.47 15.02
N THR A 113 0.92 16.10 14.27
CA THR A 113 0.56 16.83 13.03
C THR A 113 -0.16 15.93 12.02
N TYR A 114 0.27 14.68 11.90
CA TYR A 114 -0.40 13.70 11.04
C TYR A 114 -1.83 13.41 11.53
N LEU A 115 -2.01 13.11 12.82
CA LEU A 115 -3.32 12.78 13.39
C LEU A 115 -4.26 14.01 13.39
N ASP A 116 -3.73 15.20 13.59
CA ASP A 116 -4.49 16.46 13.44
C ASP A 116 -4.92 16.70 11.98
N THR A 117 -4.09 16.27 11.03
CA THR A 117 -4.39 16.36 9.59
C THR A 117 -5.48 15.37 9.17
N PHE A 118 -5.47 14.18 9.77
CA PHE A 118 -6.38 13.08 9.46
C PHE A 118 -7.11 12.60 10.73
N PRO A 119 -8.02 13.40 11.30
CA PRO A 119 -8.58 13.13 12.62
C PRO A 119 -9.41 11.86 12.70
N LYS A 120 -10.05 11.45 11.60
CA LYS A 120 -10.83 10.19 11.56
C LYS A 120 -9.93 8.95 11.58
N VAL A 121 -8.66 9.10 11.21
CA VAL A 121 -7.67 7.99 11.31
C VAL A 121 -7.37 7.66 12.77
N ASP A 122 -7.17 8.67 13.64
CA ASP A 122 -6.93 8.44 15.07
C ASP A 122 -8.11 7.74 15.76
N GLY A 123 -9.34 8.21 15.49
CA GLY A 123 -10.56 7.59 15.98
C GLY A 123 -10.64 6.12 15.57
N TYR A 124 -10.50 5.84 14.29
CA TYR A 124 -10.51 4.47 13.75
C TYR A 124 -9.45 3.57 14.41
N MET A 125 -8.24 4.06 14.63
CA MET A 125 -7.16 3.27 15.26
C MET A 125 -7.49 2.89 16.70
N LYS A 126 -8.18 3.77 17.45
CA LYS A 126 -8.66 3.49 18.81
C LYS A 126 -9.81 2.51 18.82
N ASP A 127 -10.78 2.71 17.90
CA ASP A 127 -11.97 1.87 17.76
C ASP A 127 -11.62 0.43 17.36
N CYS A 128 -10.64 0.24 16.47
CA CYS A 128 -10.13 -1.09 16.11
C CYS A 128 -9.65 -1.88 17.34
N ILE A 129 -8.92 -1.23 18.24
CA ILE A 129 -8.40 -1.89 19.44
C ILE A 129 -9.55 -2.19 20.41
N ALA A 130 -10.45 -1.23 20.63
CA ALA A 130 -11.59 -1.40 21.50
C ALA A 130 -12.50 -2.55 21.03
N HIS A 131 -12.82 -2.58 19.74
CA HIS A 131 -13.57 -3.65 19.11
C HIS A 131 -12.87 -5.01 19.23
N ALA A 132 -11.56 -5.06 18.97
CA ALA A 132 -10.80 -6.29 19.06
C ALA A 132 -10.72 -6.84 20.50
N LYS A 133 -10.66 -5.96 21.51
CA LYS A 133 -10.72 -6.35 22.93
C LYS A 133 -12.09 -6.89 23.32
N ASP A 134 -13.16 -6.31 22.81
CA ASP A 134 -14.55 -6.73 23.08
C ASP A 134 -14.89 -8.06 22.37
N LYS A 135 -14.58 -8.17 21.09
CA LYS A 135 -14.97 -9.33 20.25
C LYS A 135 -13.94 -10.46 20.22
N GLY A 136 -12.70 -10.21 20.61
CA GLY A 136 -11.60 -11.18 20.50
C GLY A 136 -11.05 -11.37 19.10
N TYR A 137 -11.54 -10.62 18.09
CA TYR A 137 -11.09 -10.68 16.72
C TYR A 137 -11.23 -9.32 16.01
N VAL A 138 -10.60 -9.22 14.86
CA VAL A 138 -10.85 -8.18 13.84
C VAL A 138 -11.20 -8.81 12.51
N GLU A 139 -11.80 -8.04 11.60
CA GLU A 139 -12.19 -8.53 10.28
C GLU A 139 -11.85 -7.54 9.16
N THR A 140 -11.72 -8.08 7.95
CA THR A 140 -11.56 -7.30 6.73
C THR A 140 -12.91 -6.76 6.25
N LEU A 141 -12.92 -5.85 5.27
CA LEU A 141 -14.16 -5.40 4.60
C LEU A 141 -14.94 -6.54 3.94
N PHE A 142 -14.29 -7.68 3.68
CA PHE A 142 -14.90 -8.88 3.12
C PHE A 142 -15.31 -9.91 4.19
N GLY A 143 -15.28 -9.53 5.48
CA GLY A 143 -15.71 -10.38 6.58
C GLY A 143 -14.73 -11.49 6.98
N ARG A 144 -13.50 -11.49 6.47
CA ARG A 144 -12.48 -12.46 6.88
C ARG A 144 -11.93 -12.10 8.25
N ARG A 145 -12.09 -13.00 9.21
CA ARG A 145 -11.76 -12.77 10.63
C ARG A 145 -10.37 -13.25 10.98
N ARG A 146 -9.75 -12.52 11.92
CA ARG A 146 -8.52 -12.89 12.60
C ARG A 146 -8.73 -12.80 14.11
N ALA A 147 -8.66 -13.93 14.80
CA ALA A 147 -8.64 -13.97 16.27
C ALA A 147 -7.35 -13.30 16.81
N LEU A 148 -7.46 -12.61 17.93
CA LEU A 148 -6.38 -11.86 18.57
C LEU A 148 -6.28 -12.22 20.06
N PRO A 149 -5.93 -13.48 20.41
CA PRO A 149 -5.76 -13.90 21.80
C PRO A 149 -4.65 -13.12 22.51
N GLU A 150 -3.71 -12.53 21.76
CA GLU A 150 -2.63 -11.70 22.29
C GLU A 150 -3.13 -10.51 23.12
N LEU A 151 -4.32 -10.00 22.81
CA LEU A 151 -4.91 -8.85 23.52
C LEU A 151 -5.27 -9.17 24.99
N ALA A 152 -5.51 -10.43 25.32
CA ALA A 152 -5.78 -10.89 26.67
C ALA A 152 -4.50 -11.24 27.46
N SER A 153 -3.32 -11.15 26.88
CA SER A 153 -2.06 -11.50 27.52
C SER A 153 -1.71 -10.55 28.65
N SER A 154 -1.22 -11.09 29.75
CA SER A 154 -0.62 -10.32 30.84
C SER A 154 0.72 -9.68 30.43
N ASN A 155 1.43 -10.29 29.47
CA ASN A 155 2.69 -9.75 28.96
C ASN A 155 2.42 -8.50 28.09
N PHE A 156 3.02 -7.38 28.51
CA PHE A 156 2.87 -6.09 27.80
C PHE A 156 3.30 -6.14 26.34
N GLN A 157 4.42 -6.82 26.02
CA GLN A 157 4.93 -6.88 24.64
C GLN A 157 4.00 -7.69 23.73
N VAL A 158 3.45 -8.80 24.24
CA VAL A 158 2.48 -9.63 23.52
C VAL A 158 1.20 -8.83 23.28
N ARG A 159 0.68 -8.17 24.32
CA ARG A 159 -0.51 -7.32 24.21
C ARG A 159 -0.31 -6.15 23.21
N ALA A 160 0.82 -5.46 23.28
CA ALA A 160 1.16 -4.40 22.34
C ALA A 160 1.29 -4.92 20.88
N SER A 161 1.75 -6.17 20.70
CA SER A 161 1.73 -6.82 19.41
C SER A 161 0.31 -7.09 18.93
N GLY A 162 -0.59 -7.57 19.81
CA GLY A 162 -2.01 -7.74 19.54
C GLY A 162 -2.68 -6.44 19.08
N GLU A 163 -2.39 -5.32 19.77
CA GLU A 163 -2.92 -4.01 19.38
C GLU A 163 -2.43 -3.53 18.00
N ARG A 164 -1.16 -3.79 17.66
CA ARG A 164 -0.68 -3.53 16.28
C ARG A 164 -1.40 -4.41 15.27
N MET A 165 -1.60 -5.69 15.55
CA MET A 165 -2.35 -6.59 14.66
C MET A 165 -3.80 -6.17 14.51
N ALA A 166 -4.44 -5.66 15.57
CA ALA A 166 -5.80 -5.15 15.52
C ALA A 166 -5.96 -4.00 14.52
N ARG A 167 -5.03 -3.05 14.51
CA ARG A 167 -5.04 -1.92 13.56
C ARG A 167 -4.74 -2.34 12.14
N ASN A 168 -3.76 -3.22 11.95
CA ASN A 168 -3.22 -3.55 10.63
C ASN A 168 -4.08 -4.56 9.85
N THR A 169 -4.65 -5.55 10.55
CA THR A 169 -5.34 -6.67 9.90
C THR A 169 -6.52 -6.22 9.03
N PRO A 170 -7.39 -5.29 9.45
CA PRO A 170 -8.48 -4.84 8.59
C PRO A 170 -7.98 -4.22 7.28
N ILE A 171 -6.89 -3.46 7.31
CA ILE A 171 -6.33 -2.77 6.16
C ILE A 171 -5.57 -3.74 5.25
N GLN A 172 -4.54 -4.40 5.79
CA GLN A 172 -3.70 -5.34 5.02
C GLN A 172 -4.49 -6.55 4.55
N GLY A 173 -5.40 -7.06 5.40
CA GLY A 173 -6.27 -8.16 5.04
C GLY A 173 -7.20 -7.80 3.90
N THR A 174 -7.82 -6.63 3.93
CA THR A 174 -8.67 -6.12 2.85
C THR A 174 -7.86 -5.93 1.55
N ALA A 175 -6.63 -5.40 1.65
CA ALA A 175 -5.74 -5.31 0.49
C ALA A 175 -5.46 -6.68 -0.13
N ALA A 176 -5.18 -7.68 0.69
CA ALA A 176 -4.96 -9.06 0.22
C ALA A 176 -6.22 -9.66 -0.42
N ASP A 177 -7.41 -9.37 0.12
CA ASP A 177 -8.68 -9.85 -0.44
C ASP A 177 -8.95 -9.20 -1.81
N ILE A 178 -8.74 -7.88 -1.94
CA ILE A 178 -8.85 -7.16 -3.22
C ILE A 178 -7.87 -7.74 -4.26
N ILE A 179 -6.62 -7.98 -3.87
CA ILE A 179 -5.59 -8.53 -4.78
C ILE A 179 -6.00 -9.93 -5.27
N LYS A 180 -6.51 -10.78 -4.38
CA LYS A 180 -6.98 -12.12 -4.77
C LYS A 180 -8.12 -12.08 -5.77
N LEU A 181 -9.11 -11.22 -5.55
CA LEU A 181 -10.21 -11.01 -6.49
C LEU A 181 -9.70 -10.47 -7.83
N ALA A 182 -8.80 -9.50 -7.81
CA ALA A 182 -8.20 -8.95 -9.02
C ALA A 182 -7.41 -10.01 -9.80
N MET A 183 -6.65 -10.88 -9.10
CA MET A 183 -5.92 -11.99 -9.75
C MET A 183 -6.85 -12.96 -10.45
N VAL A 184 -7.98 -13.31 -9.83
CA VAL A 184 -8.99 -14.18 -10.46
C VAL A 184 -9.58 -13.52 -11.70
N HIS A 185 -9.97 -12.25 -11.61
CA HIS A 185 -10.54 -11.52 -12.73
C HIS A 185 -9.53 -11.34 -13.88
N VAL A 186 -8.26 -11.01 -13.56
CA VAL A 186 -7.19 -10.90 -14.56
C VAL A 186 -6.99 -12.25 -15.27
N TRP A 187 -6.92 -13.36 -14.50
CA TRP A 187 -6.78 -14.70 -15.07
C TRP A 187 -7.95 -15.06 -15.99
N GLN A 188 -9.19 -14.81 -15.57
CA GLN A 188 -10.38 -15.05 -16.38
C GLN A 188 -10.33 -14.26 -17.70
N ARG A 189 -10.04 -12.97 -17.64
CA ARG A 189 -9.92 -12.12 -18.83
C ARG A 189 -8.78 -12.52 -19.75
N LEU A 190 -7.62 -12.87 -19.20
CA LEU A 190 -6.51 -13.37 -20.00
C LEU A 190 -6.89 -14.64 -20.72
N ARG A 191 -7.58 -15.58 -20.06
CA ARG A 191 -8.06 -16.82 -20.67
C ARG A 191 -9.09 -16.54 -21.76
N ASP A 192 -10.05 -15.66 -21.50
CA ASP A 192 -11.21 -15.49 -22.38
C ASP A 192 -10.91 -14.54 -23.56
N GLU A 193 -10.04 -13.55 -23.37
CA GLU A 193 -9.72 -12.52 -24.38
C GLU A 193 -8.41 -12.82 -25.16
N ILE A 194 -7.42 -13.47 -24.53
CA ILE A 194 -6.10 -13.73 -25.13
C ILE A 194 -6.01 -15.12 -25.73
N ALA A 195 -6.70 -16.12 -25.20
CA ALA A 195 -6.75 -17.45 -25.81
C ALA A 195 -7.33 -17.44 -27.25
N HIS A 196 -8.00 -16.35 -27.64
CA HIS A 196 -8.55 -16.14 -29.00
C HIS A 196 -7.68 -15.25 -29.89
N VAL A 197 -6.51 -14.77 -29.41
CA VAL A 197 -5.55 -14.08 -30.28
C VAL A 197 -4.81 -15.18 -31.06
N PRO A 198 -4.91 -15.22 -32.41
CA PRO A 198 -4.12 -16.14 -33.20
C PRO A 198 -2.65 -15.97 -32.85
N GLU A 199 -1.90 -17.10 -32.79
CA GLU A 199 -0.44 -17.02 -32.58
C GLU A 199 0.16 -15.92 -33.44
N PRO A 200 0.96 -15.01 -32.89
CA PRO A 200 1.55 -13.95 -33.67
C PRO A 200 2.41 -14.61 -34.75
N GLN A 201 1.95 -14.54 -35.99
CA GLN A 201 2.81 -14.82 -37.14
C GLN A 201 4.13 -14.12 -36.89
N GLN A 202 5.24 -14.82 -37.06
CA GLN A 202 6.60 -14.37 -36.75
C GLN A 202 6.86 -12.93 -37.29
N LEU A 203 6.50 -11.97 -36.44
CA LEU A 203 6.78 -10.56 -36.74
C LEU A 203 8.27 -10.30 -36.52
N PRO A 204 8.96 -9.62 -37.47
CA PRO A 204 10.36 -9.24 -37.30
C PRO A 204 10.57 -8.49 -35.99
N LEU A 205 11.71 -8.70 -35.33
CA LEU A 205 12.05 -8.17 -33.99
C LEU A 205 11.74 -6.66 -33.82
N ARG A 206 11.80 -5.87 -34.91
CA ARG A 206 11.46 -4.43 -34.88
C ARG A 206 9.96 -4.13 -34.66
N GLN A 207 9.05 -5.05 -34.95
CA GLN A 207 7.61 -4.84 -34.81
C GLN A 207 7.07 -5.38 -33.46
N ARG A 208 7.85 -6.18 -32.70
CA ARG A 208 7.47 -6.69 -31.37
C ARG A 208 7.26 -5.56 -30.36
N GLY A 209 7.99 -4.44 -30.48
CA GLY A 209 7.81 -3.27 -29.62
C GLY A 209 6.49 -2.51 -29.84
N ALA A 210 5.99 -2.49 -31.06
CA ALA A 210 4.74 -1.79 -31.41
C ALA A 210 3.49 -2.56 -30.91
N GLY A 211 3.53 -3.91 -30.97
CA GLY A 211 2.46 -4.78 -30.44
C GLY A 211 2.31 -4.64 -28.92
N LEU A 212 3.42 -4.68 -28.19
CA LEU A 212 3.43 -4.47 -26.72
C LEU A 212 2.89 -3.09 -26.30
N ALA A 213 3.13 -2.04 -27.10
CA ALA A 213 2.60 -0.70 -26.82
C ALA A 213 1.08 -0.61 -27.10
N ALA A 214 0.57 -1.37 -28.06
CA ALA A 214 -0.86 -1.46 -28.35
C ALA A 214 -1.61 -2.28 -27.29
N GLU A 215 -1.02 -3.38 -26.82
CA GLU A 215 -1.55 -4.20 -25.72
C GLU A 215 -1.52 -3.47 -24.38
N ARG A 216 -0.44 -2.73 -24.06
CA ARG A 216 -0.41 -1.82 -22.90
C ARG A 216 -1.54 -0.78 -22.96
N ARG A 217 -1.90 -0.28 -24.14
CA ARG A 217 -3.05 0.63 -24.33
C ARG A 217 -4.39 -0.05 -24.10
N LYS A 218 -4.55 -1.31 -24.53
CA LYS A 218 -5.77 -2.11 -24.28
C LYS A 218 -5.92 -2.39 -22.77
N LEU A 219 -4.86 -2.83 -22.09
CA LEU A 219 -4.84 -3.06 -20.65
C LEU A 219 -5.16 -1.77 -19.87
N ARG A 220 -4.61 -0.61 -20.26
CA ARG A 220 -4.95 0.69 -19.66
C ARG A 220 -6.42 1.08 -19.85
N ARG A 221 -7.04 0.74 -20.98
CA ARG A 221 -8.48 0.98 -21.22
C ARG A 221 -9.36 0.05 -20.40
N ALA A 222 -8.96 -1.21 -20.25
CA ALA A 222 -9.72 -2.21 -19.49
C ALA A 222 -9.69 -1.99 -17.97
N PHE A 223 -8.57 -1.48 -17.43
CA PHE A 223 -8.34 -1.36 -15.98
C PHE A 223 -8.32 0.08 -15.44
N GLY A 224 -8.66 1.10 -16.28
CA GLY A 224 -8.72 2.51 -15.87
C GLY A 224 -7.36 3.19 -15.63
N ARG A 225 -7.37 4.50 -15.29
CA ARG A 225 -6.15 5.33 -15.15
C ARG A 225 -5.27 5.00 -13.92
N GLY A 226 -5.64 4.03 -13.10
CA GLY A 226 -4.86 3.59 -11.93
C GLY A 226 -3.72 2.62 -12.24
N PHE A 227 -3.60 2.18 -13.48
CA PHE A 227 -2.54 1.28 -13.94
C PHE A 227 -1.31 2.09 -14.39
N ARG A 228 -0.23 2.01 -13.62
CA ARG A 228 1.11 2.47 -14.02
C ARG A 228 2.02 1.27 -14.26
#